data_189ae6fc79c045ed45fbc0494ab191e9
#
_entry.id   189ae6fc79c045ed45fbc0494ab191e9
#
_cell.length_a   1.000
_cell.length_b   1.000
_cell.length_c   1.000
_cell.angle_alpha   90.00
_cell.angle_beta   90.00
_cell.angle_gamma   90.00
#
_symmetry.space_group_name_H-M   'P 1'
#
loop_
_entity.id
_entity.type
_entity.pdbx_description
1 polymer ?
#
loop_
_entity_poly.entity_id
_entity_poly.type
_entity_poly.pdbx_seq_one_letter_code
_entity_poly.pdbx_strand_id
1 'polypeptide(L)'
;MEYLRPHFTSLSVHSILYADIVNFTPLSEKLTASELVSTLNQLFGRFDQLAQDNQCMRIKILGDCYYCVSGLPEANHDHARNCVEMGLDMIDAIL
;
A
#
# COMPACT_ATOMS: atom_id res chain seq x y z
N MET A 1 -10.09 -10.82 -4.05
CA MET A 1 -9.11 -9.77 -4.39
C MET A 1 -7.93 -10.43 -5.08
N GLU A 2 -7.73 -10.11 -6.32
CA GLU A 2 -6.81 -10.93 -7.14
C GLU A 2 -5.45 -10.30 -7.31
N TYR A 3 -5.37 -9.00 -7.44
CA TYR A 3 -4.10 -8.33 -7.49
C TYR A 3 -4.12 -6.88 -7.07
N LEU A 4 -2.92 -6.47 -6.78
CA LEU A 4 -2.57 -5.13 -6.40
C LEU A 4 -1.70 -4.55 -7.50
N ARG A 5 -1.85 -3.26 -7.76
CA ARG A 5 -1.04 -2.55 -8.75
C ARG A 5 -0.22 -1.49 -8.04
N PRO A 6 1.07 -1.78 -7.74
CA PRO A 6 1.93 -0.78 -7.12
C PRO A 6 2.48 0.19 -8.16
N HIS A 7 2.63 1.44 -7.74
CA HIS A 7 3.22 2.51 -8.54
C HIS A 7 4.24 3.24 -7.70
N PHE A 8 5.37 3.60 -8.28
CA PHE A 8 6.48 4.21 -7.56
C PHE A 8 6.88 5.54 -8.19
N THR A 9 7.21 6.50 -7.33
CA THR A 9 7.87 7.73 -7.74
C THR A 9 9.05 7.94 -6.81
N SER A 10 10.26 8.00 -7.36
CA SER A 10 11.46 8.18 -6.56
C SER A 10 12.09 9.52 -6.87
N LEU A 11 12.26 10.34 -5.84
CA LEU A 11 12.95 11.63 -5.89
C LEU A 11 14.29 11.51 -5.17
N SER A 12 15.08 12.58 -5.15
CA SER A 12 16.43 12.51 -4.58
C SER A 12 16.45 12.22 -3.08
N VAL A 13 15.41 12.63 -2.35
CA VAL A 13 15.38 12.52 -0.88
C VAL A 13 14.28 11.65 -0.32
N HIS A 14 13.27 11.33 -1.14
CA HIS A 14 12.19 10.43 -0.70
C HIS A 14 11.58 9.70 -1.88
N SER A 15 10.86 8.63 -1.60
CA SER A 15 10.13 7.84 -2.60
C SER A 15 8.71 7.62 -2.14
N ILE A 16 7.80 7.63 -3.09
CA ILE A 16 6.37 7.43 -2.84
C ILE A 16 5.94 6.15 -3.52
N LEU A 17 5.20 5.34 -2.78
CA LEU A 17 4.53 4.16 -3.29
C LEU A 17 3.03 4.37 -3.12
N TYR A 18 2.29 4.15 -4.19
CA TYR A 18 0.85 3.99 -4.04
C TYR A 18 0.40 2.73 -4.75
N ALA A 19 -0.62 2.10 -4.21
CA ALA A 19 -1.09 0.83 -4.71
C ALA A 19 -2.61 0.82 -4.75
N ASP A 20 -3.17 0.41 -5.88
CA ASP A 20 -4.61 0.28 -6.04
C ASP A 20 -4.99 -1.18 -6.24
N ILE A 21 -6.23 -1.50 -5.91
CA ILE A 21 -6.78 -2.85 -6.09
C ILE A 21 -7.34 -2.95 -7.49
N VAL A 22 -6.78 -3.86 -8.27
CA VAL A 22 -7.25 -4.12 -9.63
C VAL A 22 -8.64 -4.75 -9.56
N ASN A 23 -9.54 -4.29 -10.41
CA ASN A 23 -10.94 -4.76 -10.47
C ASN A 23 -11.73 -4.51 -9.18
N PHE A 24 -11.47 -3.38 -8.53
CA PHE A 24 -12.15 -3.03 -7.29
C PHE A 24 -13.67 -2.93 -7.46
N THR A 25 -14.13 -2.31 -8.55
CA THR A 25 -15.58 -2.13 -8.78
C THR A 25 -16.34 -3.45 -8.81
N PRO A 26 -15.94 -4.46 -9.62
CA PRO A 26 -16.59 -5.77 -9.56
C PRO A 26 -16.51 -6.42 -8.17
N LEU A 27 -15.40 -6.27 -7.47
CA LEU A 27 -15.25 -6.80 -6.12
C LEU A 27 -16.24 -6.15 -5.16
N SER A 28 -16.36 -4.82 -5.21
CA SER A 28 -17.24 -4.07 -4.31
C SER A 28 -18.72 -4.42 -4.54
N GLU A 29 -19.07 -4.80 -5.77
CA GLU A 29 -20.44 -5.21 -6.10
C GLU A 29 -20.81 -6.59 -5.55
N LYS A 30 -19.83 -7.44 -5.30
CA LYS A 30 -20.04 -8.79 -4.78
C LYS A 30 -20.18 -8.86 -3.27
N LEU A 31 -19.79 -7.80 -2.58
CA LEU A 31 -19.76 -7.76 -1.11
C LEU A 31 -20.79 -6.77 -0.58
N THR A 32 -21.31 -7.05 0.61
CA THR A 32 -22.09 -6.05 1.33
C THR A 32 -21.15 -4.92 1.74
N ALA A 33 -21.73 -3.76 2.08
CA ALA A 33 -20.93 -2.63 2.55
C ALA A 33 -20.11 -2.99 3.78
N SER A 34 -20.69 -3.74 4.70
CA SER A 34 -20.02 -4.18 5.93
C SER A 34 -18.85 -5.12 5.61
N GLU A 35 -19.06 -6.08 4.72
CA GLU A 35 -18.01 -7.01 4.30
C GLU A 35 -16.87 -6.29 3.59
N LEU A 36 -17.20 -5.33 2.73
CA LEU A 36 -16.20 -4.56 1.99
C LEU A 36 -15.31 -3.75 2.94
N VAL A 37 -15.93 -3.04 3.87
CA VAL A 37 -15.20 -2.23 4.86
C VAL A 37 -14.30 -3.13 5.71
N SER A 38 -14.81 -4.27 6.17
CA SER A 38 -14.02 -5.22 6.96
C SER A 38 -12.83 -5.75 6.18
N THR A 39 -13.03 -6.12 4.93
CA THR A 39 -11.96 -6.64 4.07
C THR A 39 -10.88 -5.59 3.84
N LEU A 40 -11.27 -4.37 3.52
CA LEU A 40 -10.30 -3.28 3.29
C LEU A 40 -9.53 -2.94 4.56
N ASN A 41 -10.21 -2.89 5.70
CA ASN A 41 -9.56 -2.59 6.97
C ASN A 41 -8.52 -3.65 7.35
N GLN A 42 -8.82 -4.92 7.12
CA GLN A 42 -7.88 -6.00 7.37
C GLN A 42 -6.67 -5.90 6.46
N LEU A 43 -6.90 -5.65 5.18
CA LEU A 43 -5.82 -5.54 4.19
C LEU A 43 -4.92 -4.34 4.48
N PHE A 44 -5.52 -3.17 4.69
CA PHE A 44 -4.74 -1.95 4.91
C PHE A 44 -4.06 -1.95 6.27
N GLY A 45 -4.66 -2.60 7.28
CA GLY A 45 -4.00 -2.81 8.57
C GLY A 45 -2.73 -3.66 8.42
N ARG A 46 -2.80 -4.68 7.58
CA ARG A 46 -1.63 -5.51 7.27
C ARG A 46 -0.58 -4.69 6.52
N PHE A 47 -1.00 -3.83 5.59
CA PHE A 47 -0.07 -2.96 4.88
C PHE A 47 0.59 -1.95 5.83
N ASP A 48 -0.13 -1.46 6.83
CA ASP A 48 0.46 -0.58 7.85
C ASP A 48 1.60 -1.27 8.60
N GLN A 49 1.43 -2.55 8.91
CA GLN A 49 2.49 -3.33 9.55
C GLN A 49 3.69 -3.52 8.61
N LEU A 50 3.43 -3.83 7.34
CA LEU A 50 4.49 -3.94 6.34
C LEU A 50 5.23 -2.62 6.15
N ALA A 51 4.51 -1.50 6.24
CA ALA A 51 5.13 -0.18 6.14
C ALA A 51 6.15 0.03 7.26
N GLN A 52 5.80 -0.32 8.48
CA GLN A 52 6.75 -0.26 9.60
C GLN A 52 7.97 -1.15 9.35
N ASP A 53 7.75 -2.37 8.87
CA ASP A 53 8.82 -3.34 8.61
C ASP A 53 9.78 -2.86 7.52
N ASN A 54 9.29 -2.05 6.59
CA ASN A 54 10.07 -1.56 5.45
C ASN A 54 10.47 -0.09 5.57
N GLN A 55 10.34 0.50 6.75
CA GLN A 55 10.68 1.90 7.01
C GLN A 55 9.94 2.87 6.08
N CYS A 56 8.69 2.57 5.85
CA CYS A 56 7.76 3.41 5.13
C CYS A 56 6.71 3.95 6.10
N MET A 57 6.09 5.06 5.71
CA MET A 57 5.02 5.67 6.49
C MET A 57 3.79 5.82 5.61
N ARG A 58 2.65 5.32 6.09
CA ARG A 58 1.40 5.55 5.36
C ARG A 58 1.05 7.03 5.42
N ILE A 59 0.77 7.61 4.25
CA ILE A 59 0.30 8.98 4.14
C ILE A 59 -1.22 9.01 4.28
N LYS A 60 -1.91 8.21 3.47
CA LYS A 60 -3.38 8.19 3.46
C LYS A 60 -3.90 6.98 2.71
N ILE A 61 -5.19 6.73 2.88
CA ILE A 61 -5.96 5.76 2.13
C ILE A 61 -7.07 6.52 1.40
N LEU A 62 -7.21 6.31 0.10
CA LEU A 62 -8.27 6.89 -0.71
C LEU A 62 -9.04 5.74 -1.37
N GLY A 63 -10.19 5.37 -0.77
CA GLY A 63 -11.00 4.27 -1.27
C GLY A 63 -10.24 2.96 -1.31
N ASP A 64 -9.90 2.51 -2.51
CA ASP A 64 -9.16 1.28 -2.76
C ASP A 64 -7.64 1.52 -2.97
N CYS A 65 -7.17 2.71 -2.68
CA CYS A 65 -5.79 3.09 -2.95
C CYS A 65 -5.04 3.40 -1.66
N TYR A 66 -3.86 2.78 -1.49
CA TYR A 66 -3.01 2.93 -0.31
C TYR A 66 -1.76 3.71 -0.70
N TYR A 67 -1.46 4.79 0.04
CA TYR A 67 -0.31 5.66 -0.22
C TYR A 67 0.66 5.63 0.94
N CYS A 68 1.93 5.36 0.65
CA CYS A 68 2.99 5.44 1.65
C CYS A 68 4.26 6.07 1.08
N VAL A 69 5.15 6.47 1.96
CA VAL A 69 6.38 7.19 1.61
C VAL A 69 7.53 6.66 2.45
N SER A 70 8.73 6.64 1.88
CA SER A 70 9.96 6.41 2.63
C SER A 70 10.89 7.61 2.43
N GLY A 71 11.61 7.99 3.48
CA GLY A 71 12.47 9.17 3.48
C GLY A 71 11.85 10.39 4.12
N LEU A 72 10.63 10.29 4.63
CA LEU A 72 9.92 11.33 5.35
C LEU A 72 9.26 10.71 6.60
N PRO A 73 9.14 11.43 7.71
CA PRO A 73 9.67 12.77 7.97
C PRO A 73 11.19 12.81 8.12
N GLU A 74 11.81 11.66 8.30
CA GLU A 74 13.26 11.57 8.46
C GLU A 74 13.90 11.03 7.19
N ALA A 75 15.06 11.59 6.83
CA ALA A 75 15.82 11.14 5.68
C ALA A 75 16.23 9.67 5.82
N ASN A 76 16.18 8.94 4.70
CA ASN A 76 16.59 7.55 4.66
C ASN A 76 17.27 7.30 3.32
N HIS A 77 18.53 6.86 3.35
CA HIS A 77 19.31 6.61 2.13
C HIS A 77 18.71 5.51 1.27
N ASP A 78 18.00 4.57 1.91
CA ASP A 78 17.42 3.43 1.22
C ASP A 78 15.94 3.64 0.87
N HIS A 79 15.49 4.90 0.77
CA HIS A 79 14.08 5.19 0.57
C HIS A 79 13.49 4.52 -0.67
N ALA A 80 14.21 4.52 -1.79
CA ALA A 80 13.73 3.86 -3.00
C ALA A 80 13.64 2.35 -2.82
N ARG A 81 14.66 1.73 -2.23
CA ARG A 81 14.68 0.32 -1.94
C ARG A 81 13.55 -0.07 -0.98
N ASN A 82 13.35 0.74 0.05
CA ASN A 82 12.28 0.51 1.03
C ASN A 82 10.91 0.45 0.35
N CYS A 83 10.64 1.35 -0.58
CA CYS A 83 9.38 1.36 -1.32
C CYS A 83 9.24 0.14 -2.23
N VAL A 84 10.30 -0.28 -2.90
CA VAL A 84 10.27 -1.48 -3.76
C VAL A 84 10.01 -2.72 -2.92
N GLU A 85 10.73 -2.89 -1.83
CA GLU A 85 10.53 -4.02 -0.92
C GLU A 85 9.12 -4.01 -0.33
N MET A 86 8.61 -2.84 0.03
CA MET A 86 7.23 -2.68 0.51
C MET A 86 6.23 -3.17 -0.53
N GLY A 87 6.40 -2.77 -1.79
CA GLY A 87 5.53 -3.19 -2.88
C GLY A 87 5.55 -4.70 -3.09
N LEU A 88 6.72 -5.32 -3.02
CA LEU A 88 6.86 -6.77 -3.14
C LEU A 88 6.16 -7.49 -1.99
N ASP A 89 6.34 -7.00 -0.77
CA ASP A 89 5.70 -7.59 0.42
C ASP A 89 4.18 -7.43 0.36
N MET A 90 3.68 -6.32 -0.17
CA MET A 90 2.24 -6.11 -0.35
C MET A 90 1.66 -7.13 -1.33
N ILE A 91 2.35 -7.41 -2.42
CA ILE A 91 1.91 -8.41 -3.40
C ILE A 91 1.88 -9.79 -2.75
N ASP A 92 2.92 -10.16 -2.01
CA ASP A 92 2.97 -11.44 -1.31
C ASP A 92 1.85 -11.56 -0.29
N ALA A 93 1.51 -10.49 0.40
CA ALA A 93 0.50 -10.51 1.43
C ALA A 93 -0.91 -10.76 0.88
N ILE A 94 -1.14 -10.41 -0.39
CA ILE A 94 -2.46 -10.49 -1.02
C ILE A 94 -2.70 -11.83 -1.73
N LEU A 95 -1.65 -12.56 -2.01
CA LEU A 95 -1.72 -13.86 -2.70
C LEU A 95 -2.25 -14.99 -1.81
#